data_c016d21da16915d311511de452e50763
#
_entry.id   c016d21da16915d311511de452e50763
#
_cell.length_a   1.000
_cell.length_b   1.000
_cell.length_c   1.000
_cell.angle_alpha   90.00
_cell.angle_beta   90.00
_cell.angle_gamma   90.00
#
_symmetry.space_group_name_H-M   'P 1'
#
loop_
_entity.id
_entity.type
_entity.pdbx_description
1 polymer ?
#
loop_
_entity_poly.entity_id
_entity_poly.type
_entity_poly.pdbx_seq_one_letter_code
_entity_poly.pdbx_strand_id
1 'polypeptide(L)'
;MTPTAASLIATVLTFVLVALFALWYAVPWMRQRPAATAIAVCLWVHAFRIVALQIFSARRFGFEIPLAAAHQIAWGDVVGAGLAVLGLILLRRGAVATVLVLWLFVIETALDLVYGSLLGVRYHAIATAHDLTWVILNFYVPVLWGSLALVVWQLITRRTELVGRANPRTAAEQTVGRPGA
;
A
#
# COMPACT_ATOMS: atom_id res chain seq x y z
N MET A 1 -16.41 17.33 22.32
CA MET A 1 -15.52 17.16 21.17
C MET A 1 -16.38 16.97 19.92
N THR A 2 -16.11 17.69 18.84
CA THR A 2 -16.85 17.51 17.59
C THR A 2 -16.42 16.22 16.87
N PRO A 3 -17.29 15.58 16.05
CA PRO A 3 -16.90 14.39 15.27
C PRO A 3 -15.66 14.61 14.38
N THR A 4 -15.59 15.77 13.76
CA THR A 4 -14.44 16.17 12.93
C THR A 4 -13.13 16.23 13.76
N ALA A 5 -13.16 16.82 14.96
CA ALA A 5 -11.99 16.88 15.82
C ALA A 5 -11.55 15.46 16.26
N ALA A 6 -12.50 14.60 16.58
CA ALA A 6 -12.21 13.20 16.92
C ALA A 6 -11.53 12.47 15.77
N SER A 7 -12.04 12.62 14.53
CA SER A 7 -11.45 12.02 13.34
C SER A 7 -10.05 12.55 13.06
N LEU A 8 -9.82 13.85 13.13
CA LEU A 8 -8.49 14.44 12.92
C LEU A 8 -7.48 13.91 13.93
N ILE A 9 -7.85 13.86 15.21
CA ILE A 9 -6.99 13.30 16.27
C ILE A 9 -6.70 11.83 15.97
N ALA A 10 -7.72 11.04 15.64
CA ALA A 10 -7.55 9.62 15.30
C ALA A 10 -6.61 9.42 14.12
N THR A 11 -6.77 10.20 13.03
CA THR A 11 -5.90 10.13 11.85
C THR A 11 -4.45 10.44 12.20
N VAL A 12 -4.19 11.57 12.91
CA VAL A 12 -2.84 11.96 13.31
C VAL A 12 -2.20 10.91 14.21
N LEU A 13 -2.92 10.43 15.23
CA LEU A 13 -2.41 9.40 16.12
C LEU A 13 -2.12 8.10 15.35
N THR A 14 -2.96 7.72 14.39
CA THR A 14 -2.71 6.53 13.57
C THR A 14 -1.46 6.70 12.72
N PHE A 15 -1.22 7.84 12.09
CA PHE A 15 0.04 8.09 11.38
C PHE A 15 1.25 7.96 12.30
N VAL A 16 1.19 8.52 13.51
CA VAL A 16 2.27 8.37 14.50
C VAL A 16 2.48 6.91 14.87
N LEU A 17 1.42 6.17 15.18
CA LEU A 17 1.51 4.75 15.53
C LEU A 17 2.04 3.89 14.37
N VAL A 18 1.61 4.15 13.13
CA VAL A 18 2.12 3.47 11.93
C VAL A 18 3.61 3.78 11.74
N ALA A 19 4.04 5.02 11.93
CA ALA A 19 5.45 5.39 11.85
C ALA A 19 6.29 4.69 12.93
N LEU A 20 5.84 4.68 14.18
CA LEU A 20 6.52 3.99 15.29
C LEU A 20 6.59 2.49 15.03
N PHE A 21 5.49 1.86 14.62
CA PHE A 21 5.48 0.45 14.25
C PHE A 21 6.44 0.15 13.10
N ALA A 22 6.45 1.01 12.07
CA ALA A 22 7.37 0.87 10.94
C ALA A 22 8.82 0.92 11.40
N LEU A 23 9.19 1.92 12.23
CA LEU A 23 10.57 2.11 12.69
C LEU A 23 11.03 1.02 13.67
N TRP A 24 10.18 0.61 14.61
CA TRP A 24 10.59 -0.33 15.67
C TRP A 24 10.49 -1.79 15.29
N TYR A 25 9.54 -2.13 14.41
CA TYR A 25 9.26 -3.54 14.07
C TYR A 25 9.39 -3.84 12.58
N ALA A 26 8.70 -3.08 11.70
CA ALA A 26 8.66 -3.43 10.29
C ALA A 26 10.02 -3.27 9.60
N VAL A 27 10.71 -2.15 9.77
CA VAL A 27 12.02 -1.91 9.16
C VAL A 27 13.09 -2.90 9.65
N PRO A 28 13.29 -3.15 10.96
CA PRO A 28 14.23 -4.18 11.43
C PRO A 28 13.90 -5.58 10.89
N TRP A 29 12.62 -5.96 10.89
CA TRP A 29 12.18 -7.25 10.35
C TRP A 29 12.46 -7.36 8.85
N MET A 30 12.14 -6.32 8.06
CA MET A 30 12.35 -6.30 6.61
C MET A 30 13.83 -6.38 6.22
N ARG A 31 14.73 -5.78 7.03
CA ARG A 31 16.18 -5.85 6.80
C ARG A 31 16.73 -7.28 6.89
N GLN A 32 16.10 -8.13 7.68
CA GLN A 32 16.50 -9.52 7.91
C GLN A 32 15.86 -10.49 6.91
N ARG A 33 14.98 -10.04 6.04
CA ARG A 33 14.24 -10.87 5.09
C ARG A 33 14.62 -10.53 3.64
N PRO A 34 14.48 -11.47 2.69
CA PRO A 34 14.62 -11.15 1.27
C PRO A 34 13.68 -10.03 0.86
N ALA A 35 14.13 -9.11 -0.02
CA ALA A 35 13.34 -7.97 -0.47
C ALA A 35 11.96 -8.37 -1.01
N ALA A 36 11.88 -9.48 -1.75
CA ALA A 36 10.61 -9.99 -2.27
C ALA A 36 9.61 -10.35 -1.16
N THR A 37 10.07 -10.93 -0.04
CA THR A 37 9.21 -11.27 1.10
C THR A 37 8.74 -10.01 1.83
N ALA A 38 9.65 -9.05 2.02
CA ALA A 38 9.35 -7.78 2.67
C ALA A 38 8.30 -6.98 1.88
N ILE A 39 8.47 -6.86 0.56
CA ILE A 39 7.52 -6.18 -0.33
C ILE A 39 6.17 -6.93 -0.35
N ALA A 40 6.17 -8.27 -0.41
CA ALA A 40 4.95 -9.05 -0.47
C ALA A 40 4.02 -8.79 0.72
N VAL A 41 4.55 -8.61 1.94
CA VAL A 41 3.72 -8.26 3.11
C VAL A 41 3.02 -6.92 2.93
N CYS A 42 3.73 -5.91 2.41
CA CYS A 42 3.13 -4.61 2.12
C CYS A 42 2.08 -4.69 1.00
N LEU A 43 2.34 -5.45 -0.06
CA LEU A 43 1.38 -5.63 -1.15
C LEU A 43 0.08 -6.31 -0.67
N TRP A 44 0.15 -7.23 0.30
CA TRP A 44 -1.07 -7.80 0.90
C TRP A 44 -1.94 -6.74 1.55
N VAL A 45 -1.36 -5.75 2.24
CA VAL A 45 -2.12 -4.61 2.77
C VAL A 45 -2.89 -3.91 1.65
N HIS A 46 -2.25 -3.67 0.50
CA HIS A 46 -2.87 -3.01 -0.64
C HIS A 46 -3.85 -3.90 -1.42
N ALA A 47 -3.68 -5.23 -1.40
CA ALA A 47 -4.62 -6.15 -2.02
C ALA A 47 -6.02 -6.08 -1.36
N PHE A 48 -6.09 -5.75 -0.07
CA PHE A 48 -7.35 -5.57 0.66
C PHE A 48 -8.04 -4.22 0.43
N ARG A 49 -7.48 -3.32 -0.40
CA ARG A 49 -8.11 -2.04 -0.76
C ARG A 49 -9.50 -2.19 -1.37
N ILE A 50 -9.85 -3.36 -1.88
CA ILE A 50 -11.21 -3.68 -2.34
C ILE A 50 -12.29 -3.38 -1.29
N VAL A 51 -11.94 -3.28 0.00
CA VAL A 51 -12.85 -2.85 1.06
C VAL A 51 -13.42 -1.44 0.80
N ALA A 52 -12.74 -0.60 0.01
CA ALA A 52 -13.24 0.72 -0.39
C ALA A 52 -14.54 0.66 -1.20
N LEU A 53 -14.88 -0.47 -1.84
CA LEU A 53 -16.15 -0.67 -2.52
C LEU A 53 -17.36 -0.50 -1.57
N GLN A 54 -17.17 -0.63 -0.26
CA GLN A 54 -18.18 -0.31 0.74
C GLN A 54 -18.68 1.15 0.66
N ILE A 55 -17.94 2.05 0.00
CA ILE A 55 -18.35 3.47 -0.19
C ILE A 55 -19.74 3.58 -0.82
N PHE A 56 -20.10 2.64 -1.71
CA PHE A 56 -21.44 2.62 -2.32
C PHE A 56 -22.54 2.24 -1.32
N SER A 57 -22.23 1.41 -0.32
CA SER A 57 -23.12 1.11 0.79
C SER A 57 -23.21 2.28 1.75
N ALA A 58 -22.06 2.85 2.16
CA ALA A 58 -22.00 3.99 3.08
C ALA A 58 -22.84 5.18 2.59
N ARG A 59 -22.85 5.46 1.29
CA ARG A 59 -23.69 6.51 0.68
C ARG A 59 -25.18 6.31 0.93
N ARG A 60 -25.66 5.09 1.04
CA ARG A 60 -27.07 4.80 1.37
C ARG A 60 -27.40 5.11 2.82
N PHE A 61 -26.41 5.18 3.67
CA PHE A 61 -26.52 5.41 5.11
C PHE A 61 -26.02 6.80 5.54
N GLY A 62 -25.93 7.76 4.61
CA GLY A 62 -25.68 9.17 4.93
C GLY A 62 -24.24 9.64 4.76
N PHE A 63 -23.35 8.83 4.18
CA PHE A 63 -22.02 9.32 3.79
C PHE A 63 -22.15 10.24 2.57
N GLU A 64 -21.94 11.53 2.79
CA GLU A 64 -22.20 12.58 1.81
C GLU A 64 -21.03 12.76 0.83
N ILE A 65 -20.94 11.88 -0.16
CA ILE A 65 -19.99 12.01 -1.27
C ILE A 65 -20.74 11.89 -2.61
N PRO A 66 -20.47 12.74 -3.63
CA PRO A 66 -21.08 12.61 -4.95
C PRO A 66 -20.79 11.24 -5.57
N LEU A 67 -21.74 10.69 -6.32
CA LEU A 67 -21.60 9.37 -6.95
C LEU A 67 -20.37 9.30 -7.86
N ALA A 68 -20.10 10.36 -8.62
CA ALA A 68 -18.90 10.43 -9.49
C ALA A 68 -17.61 10.30 -8.69
N ALA A 69 -17.50 11.00 -7.55
CA ALA A 69 -16.32 10.90 -6.68
C ALA A 69 -16.21 9.51 -6.04
N ALA A 70 -17.34 8.91 -5.62
CA ALA A 70 -17.34 7.55 -5.10
C ALA A 70 -16.85 6.53 -6.14
N HIS A 71 -17.25 6.67 -7.41
CA HIS A 71 -16.73 5.83 -8.50
C HIS A 71 -15.23 6.02 -8.71
N GLN A 72 -14.74 7.26 -8.72
CA GLN A 72 -13.31 7.55 -8.90
C GLN A 72 -12.46 6.90 -7.81
N ILE A 73 -12.84 7.07 -6.53
CA ILE A 73 -12.16 6.44 -5.38
C ILE A 73 -12.22 4.92 -5.51
N ALA A 74 -13.41 4.35 -5.73
CA ALA A 74 -13.58 2.91 -5.78
C ALA A 74 -12.78 2.24 -6.92
N TRP A 75 -12.74 2.86 -8.11
CA TRP A 75 -11.96 2.34 -9.23
C TRP A 75 -10.44 2.47 -9.03
N GLY A 76 -9.96 3.58 -8.44
CA GLY A 76 -8.56 3.71 -8.05
C GLY A 76 -8.15 2.59 -7.10
N ASP A 77 -8.95 2.35 -6.06
CA ASP A 77 -8.69 1.25 -5.11
C ASP A 77 -8.70 -0.14 -5.76
N VAL A 78 -9.62 -0.41 -6.70
CA VAL A 78 -9.68 -1.69 -7.43
C VAL A 78 -8.46 -1.87 -8.32
N VAL A 79 -8.04 -0.84 -9.05
CA VAL A 79 -6.83 -0.88 -9.91
C VAL A 79 -5.58 -1.10 -9.05
N GLY A 80 -5.43 -0.34 -7.96
CA GLY A 80 -4.32 -0.49 -7.02
C GLY A 80 -4.26 -1.88 -6.39
N ALA A 81 -5.41 -2.44 -5.98
CA ALA A 81 -5.49 -3.81 -5.48
C ALA A 81 -5.10 -4.83 -6.56
N GLY A 82 -5.55 -4.65 -7.81
CA GLY A 82 -5.18 -5.50 -8.94
C GLY A 82 -3.68 -5.48 -9.23
N LEU A 83 -3.06 -4.31 -9.22
CA LEU A 83 -1.60 -4.16 -9.39
C LEU A 83 -0.83 -4.77 -8.21
N ALA A 84 -1.33 -4.65 -6.98
CA ALA A 84 -0.73 -5.31 -5.82
C ALA A 84 -0.76 -6.84 -5.95
N VAL A 85 -1.89 -7.42 -6.36
CA VAL A 85 -2.02 -8.87 -6.60
C VAL A 85 -1.11 -9.32 -7.74
N LEU A 86 -1.06 -8.58 -8.85
CA LEU A 86 -0.15 -8.86 -9.96
C LEU A 86 1.31 -8.82 -9.48
N GLY A 87 1.69 -7.81 -8.69
CA GLY A 87 3.00 -7.72 -8.06
C GLY A 87 3.33 -8.93 -7.20
N LEU A 88 2.37 -9.41 -6.39
CA LEU A 88 2.53 -10.64 -5.57
C LEU A 88 2.80 -11.88 -6.43
N ILE A 89 2.06 -12.04 -7.54
CA ILE A 89 2.23 -13.17 -8.46
C ILE A 89 3.62 -13.13 -9.10
N LEU A 90 4.05 -11.96 -9.59
CA LEU A 90 5.34 -11.79 -10.25
C LEU A 90 6.51 -11.96 -9.27
N LEU A 91 6.40 -11.48 -8.03
CA LEU A 91 7.38 -11.71 -6.96
C LEU A 91 7.58 -13.20 -6.67
N ARG A 92 6.50 -13.99 -6.67
CA ARG A 92 6.56 -15.45 -6.48
C ARG A 92 7.22 -16.17 -7.65
N ARG A 93 6.97 -15.69 -8.88
CA ARG A 93 7.52 -16.28 -10.11
C ARG A 93 8.96 -15.85 -10.42
N GLY A 94 9.49 -14.83 -9.75
CA GLY A 94 10.79 -14.25 -10.06
C GLY A 94 10.85 -13.64 -11.47
N ALA A 95 9.77 -13.06 -11.95
CA ALA A 95 9.67 -12.57 -13.31
C ALA A 95 10.47 -11.26 -13.51
N VAL A 96 11.08 -11.07 -14.68
CA VAL A 96 11.84 -9.86 -15.06
C VAL A 96 10.97 -8.59 -14.96
N ALA A 97 9.67 -8.71 -15.29
CA ALA A 97 8.72 -7.61 -15.24
C ALA A 97 8.35 -7.15 -13.81
N THR A 98 8.80 -7.87 -12.77
CA THR A 98 8.43 -7.60 -11.37
C THR A 98 8.71 -6.15 -10.97
N VAL A 99 9.92 -5.66 -11.23
CA VAL A 99 10.32 -4.30 -10.82
C VAL A 99 9.49 -3.23 -11.53
N LEU A 100 9.20 -3.43 -12.83
CA LEU A 100 8.34 -2.51 -13.58
C LEU A 100 6.93 -2.44 -12.98
N VAL A 101 6.31 -3.60 -12.73
CA VAL A 101 4.95 -3.66 -12.17
C VAL A 101 4.89 -3.07 -10.77
N LEU A 102 5.93 -3.27 -9.95
CA LEU A 102 6.01 -2.67 -8.63
C LEU A 102 6.11 -1.13 -8.70
N TRP A 103 6.84 -0.57 -9.67
CA TRP A 103 6.86 0.88 -9.87
C TRP A 103 5.54 1.43 -10.42
N LEU A 104 4.87 0.71 -11.34
CA LEU A 104 3.53 1.07 -11.79
C LEU A 104 2.54 1.08 -10.61
N PHE A 105 2.60 0.05 -9.75
CA PHE A 105 1.82 0.00 -8.52
C PHE A 105 2.10 1.20 -7.61
N VAL A 106 3.37 1.56 -7.38
CA VAL A 106 3.75 2.71 -6.52
C VAL A 106 3.19 4.01 -7.07
N ILE A 107 3.36 4.26 -8.37
CA ILE A 107 2.90 5.50 -9.02
C ILE A 107 1.38 5.59 -8.97
N GLU A 108 0.68 4.52 -9.38
CA GLU A 108 -0.78 4.47 -9.34
C GLU A 108 -1.30 4.70 -7.93
N THR A 109 -0.80 3.93 -6.95
CA THR A 109 -1.24 4.02 -5.57
C THR A 109 -0.97 5.39 -4.95
N ALA A 110 0.19 6.01 -5.24
CA ALA A 110 0.49 7.35 -4.75
C ALA A 110 -0.47 8.39 -5.32
N LEU A 111 -0.74 8.33 -6.63
CA LEU A 111 -1.68 9.23 -7.30
C LEU A 111 -3.11 9.05 -6.75
N ASP A 112 -3.55 7.81 -6.58
CA ASP A 112 -4.87 7.51 -6.07
C ASP A 112 -5.06 7.95 -4.62
N LEU A 113 -4.09 7.69 -3.73
CA LEU A 113 -4.14 8.13 -2.34
C LEU A 113 -4.14 9.66 -2.22
N VAL A 114 -3.33 10.36 -3.04
CA VAL A 114 -3.34 11.84 -3.07
C VAL A 114 -4.69 12.33 -3.57
N TYR A 115 -5.18 11.79 -4.68
CA TYR A 115 -6.44 12.22 -5.28
C TYR A 115 -7.63 11.92 -4.38
N GLY A 116 -7.69 10.73 -3.78
CA GLY A 116 -8.72 10.35 -2.80
C GLY A 116 -8.70 11.27 -1.58
N SER A 117 -7.51 11.64 -1.09
CA SER A 117 -7.37 12.61 0.02
C SER A 117 -7.90 13.99 -0.36
N LEU A 118 -7.61 14.48 -1.57
CA LEU A 118 -8.13 15.76 -2.07
C LEU A 118 -9.65 15.75 -2.21
N LEU A 119 -10.23 14.66 -2.71
CA LEU A 119 -11.69 14.48 -2.75
C LEU A 119 -12.28 14.44 -1.34
N GLY A 120 -11.62 13.74 -0.41
CA GLY A 120 -12.02 13.68 1.00
C GLY A 120 -12.07 15.05 1.67
N VAL A 121 -11.09 15.91 1.40
CA VAL A 121 -11.10 17.31 1.88
C VAL A 121 -12.20 18.13 1.18
N ARG A 122 -12.30 18.02 -0.14
CA ARG A 122 -13.28 18.78 -0.94
C ARG A 122 -14.71 18.51 -0.53
N TYR A 123 -15.05 17.28 -0.19
CA TYR A 123 -16.40 16.87 0.16
C TYR A 123 -16.61 16.68 1.67
N HIS A 124 -15.70 17.19 2.49
CA HIS A 124 -15.78 17.10 3.96
C HIS A 124 -16.01 15.67 4.47
N ALA A 125 -15.41 14.67 3.79
CA ALA A 125 -15.62 13.25 4.07
C ALA A 125 -15.37 12.87 5.53
N ILE A 126 -14.41 13.52 6.19
CA ILE A 126 -14.08 13.30 7.61
C ILE A 126 -15.24 13.69 8.53
N ALA A 127 -16.04 14.70 8.15
CA ALA A 127 -17.16 15.18 8.96
C ALA A 127 -18.39 14.27 8.88
N THR A 128 -18.57 13.57 7.74
CA THR A 128 -19.73 12.70 7.47
C THR A 128 -19.39 11.21 7.58
N ALA A 129 -18.11 10.85 7.76
CA ALA A 129 -17.70 9.48 7.93
C ALA A 129 -18.22 8.88 9.24
N HIS A 130 -18.80 7.71 9.15
CA HIS A 130 -19.28 6.92 10.27
C HIS A 130 -18.99 5.42 10.03
N ASP A 131 -19.12 4.60 11.05
CA ASP A 131 -18.94 3.14 11.00
C ASP A 131 -17.66 2.73 10.27
N LEU A 132 -17.77 1.82 9.32
CA LEU A 132 -16.63 1.30 8.56
C LEU A 132 -15.92 2.38 7.74
N THR A 133 -16.65 3.38 7.22
CA THR A 133 -16.04 4.51 6.49
C THR A 133 -15.12 5.31 7.40
N TRP A 134 -15.51 5.53 8.65
CA TRP A 134 -14.67 6.18 9.65
C TRP A 134 -13.37 5.39 9.90
N VAL A 135 -13.48 4.07 10.05
CA VAL A 135 -12.31 3.19 10.24
C VAL A 135 -11.38 3.23 9.02
N ILE A 136 -11.94 3.20 7.81
CA ILE A 136 -11.14 3.26 6.58
C ILE A 136 -10.37 4.59 6.51
N LEU A 137 -11.04 5.71 6.70
CA LEU A 137 -10.40 7.02 6.55
C LEU A 137 -9.37 7.30 7.65
N ASN A 138 -9.66 6.93 8.90
CA ASN A 138 -8.82 7.32 10.04
C ASN A 138 -7.76 6.27 10.41
N PHE A 139 -7.92 5.03 9.97
CA PHE A 139 -6.99 3.94 10.29
C PHE A 139 -6.36 3.33 9.03
N TYR A 140 -7.18 2.88 8.07
CA TYR A 140 -6.66 2.13 6.94
C TYR A 140 -5.86 3.00 5.96
N VAL A 141 -6.31 4.21 5.65
CA VAL A 141 -5.59 5.16 4.79
C VAL A 141 -4.18 5.48 5.32
N PRO A 142 -3.97 5.81 6.62
CA PRO A 142 -2.62 5.93 7.19
C PRO A 142 -1.77 4.66 7.05
N VAL A 143 -2.35 3.47 7.21
CA VAL A 143 -1.64 2.20 7.01
C VAL A 143 -1.22 2.01 5.56
N LEU A 144 -2.07 2.38 4.58
CA LEU A 144 -1.73 2.36 3.16
C LEU A 144 -0.54 3.28 2.86
N TRP A 145 -0.53 4.51 3.36
CA TRP A 145 0.60 5.42 3.21
C TRP A 145 1.89 4.87 3.81
N GLY A 146 1.84 4.31 5.02
CA GLY A 146 2.99 3.69 5.68
C GLY A 146 3.53 2.50 4.91
N SER A 147 2.66 1.60 4.45
CA SER A 147 3.07 0.42 3.68
C SER A 147 3.60 0.79 2.29
N LEU A 148 3.03 1.81 1.61
CA LEU A 148 3.56 2.34 0.35
C LEU A 148 4.98 2.90 0.53
N ALA A 149 5.22 3.69 1.58
CA ALA A 149 6.54 4.21 1.88
C ALA A 149 7.57 3.09 2.10
N LEU A 150 7.18 1.99 2.77
CA LEU A 150 8.03 0.82 2.94
C LEU A 150 8.32 0.09 1.62
N VAL A 151 7.35 -0.01 0.70
CA VAL A 151 7.57 -0.56 -0.65
C VAL A 151 8.56 0.29 -1.43
N VAL A 152 8.37 1.62 -1.44
CA VAL A 152 9.28 2.57 -2.11
C VAL A 152 10.71 2.44 -1.55
N TRP A 153 10.84 2.42 -0.23
CA TRP A 153 12.13 2.24 0.42
C TRP A 153 12.83 0.95 -0.02
N GLN A 154 12.12 -0.20 -0.05
CA GLN A 154 12.67 -1.48 -0.52
C GLN A 154 13.08 -1.42 -2.00
N LEU A 155 12.25 -0.82 -2.85
CA LEU A 155 12.54 -0.71 -4.29
C LEU A 155 13.77 0.16 -4.57
N ILE A 156 13.97 1.25 -3.81
CA ILE A 156 15.13 2.12 -3.98
C ILE A 156 16.40 1.44 -3.46
N THR A 157 16.35 0.82 -2.27
CA THR A 157 17.55 0.33 -1.57
C THR A 157 17.95 -1.09 -1.97
N ARG A 158 17.01 -1.93 -2.44
CA ARG A 158 17.23 -3.37 -2.62
C ARG A 158 16.76 -3.90 -3.99
N ARG A 159 16.66 -3.04 -4.99
CA ARG A 159 16.23 -3.43 -6.37
C ARG A 159 17.07 -4.53 -6.98
N THR A 160 18.38 -4.56 -6.67
CA THR A 160 19.33 -5.55 -7.23
C THR A 160 19.00 -6.97 -6.79
N GLU A 161 18.48 -7.17 -5.58
CA GLU A 161 18.03 -8.49 -5.11
C GLU A 161 16.83 -9.01 -5.91
N LEU A 162 15.94 -8.10 -6.37
CA LEU A 162 14.77 -8.46 -7.16
C LEU A 162 15.15 -8.82 -8.59
N VAL A 163 16.11 -8.09 -9.19
CA VAL A 163 16.60 -8.34 -10.55
C VAL A 163 17.44 -9.63 -10.59
N GLY A 164 18.32 -9.88 -9.59
CA GLY A 164 19.14 -11.07 -9.52
C GLY A 164 18.34 -12.37 -9.43
N ARG A 165 17.15 -12.35 -8.82
CA ARG A 165 16.24 -13.50 -8.79
C ARG A 165 15.66 -13.85 -10.16
N ALA A 166 15.55 -12.90 -11.05
CA ALA A 166 14.97 -13.07 -12.38
C ALA A 166 15.96 -13.69 -13.39
N ASN A 167 17.28 -13.74 -13.06
CA ASN A 167 18.30 -14.26 -13.95
C ASN A 167 19.01 -15.51 -13.34
N PRO A 168 18.55 -16.74 -13.65
CA PRO A 168 19.14 -17.96 -13.10
C PRO A 168 20.60 -18.20 -13.50
N ARG A 169 21.11 -17.53 -14.54
CA ARG A 169 22.52 -17.65 -14.97
C ARG A 169 23.49 -17.03 -13.95
N THR A 170 23.13 -15.91 -13.34
CA THR A 170 23.96 -15.27 -12.29
C THR A 170 23.97 -16.07 -10.98
N ALA A 171 22.93 -16.82 -10.68
CA ALA A 171 22.89 -17.70 -9.50
C ALA A 171 23.81 -18.93 -9.68
N ALA A 172 23.92 -19.48 -10.88
CA ALA A 172 24.80 -20.62 -11.17
C ALA A 172 26.32 -20.25 -11.15
N GLU A 173 26.67 -19.05 -11.64
CA GLU A 173 28.07 -18.57 -11.62
C GLU A 173 28.55 -18.29 -10.19
N GLN A 174 27.69 -17.86 -9.28
CA GLN A 174 28.07 -17.63 -7.87
C GLN A 174 28.31 -18.94 -7.09
N THR A 175 27.70 -20.05 -7.51
CA THR A 175 27.92 -21.38 -6.91
C THR A 175 29.18 -22.07 -7.41
N VAL A 176 29.60 -21.82 -8.65
CA VAL A 176 30.81 -22.41 -9.27
C VAL A 176 32.08 -21.66 -8.82
N GLY A 177 31.97 -20.39 -8.42
CA GLY A 177 33.12 -19.55 -8.02
C GLY A 177 33.55 -19.65 -6.55
N ARG A 178 33.05 -20.61 -5.75
CA ARG A 178 33.61 -20.91 -4.42
C ARG A 178 34.60 -22.07 -4.56
N PRO A 179 35.93 -21.81 -4.69
CA PRO A 179 36.90 -22.84 -4.49
C PRO A 179 36.83 -23.31 -3.03
N GLY A 180 36.77 -24.61 -2.83
CA GLY A 180 36.60 -25.24 -1.53
C GLY A 180 37.65 -24.73 -0.51
N ALA A 181 37.10 -24.32 0.63
CA ALA A 181 37.85 -24.15 1.86
C ALA A 181 37.45 -25.27 2.81
#